data_39252c6bd84f0919c0df307c1622e34a
#
_entry.id   39252c6bd84f0919c0df307c1622e34a
#
_cell.length_a   1.000
_cell.length_b   1.000
_cell.length_c   1.000
_cell.angle_alpha   90.00
_cell.angle_beta   90.00
_cell.angle_gamma   90.00
#
_symmetry.space_group_name_H-M   'P 1'
#
loop_
_entity.id
_entity.type
_entity.pdbx_description
1 polymer ?
#
loop_
_entity_poly.entity_id
_entity_poly.type
_entity_poly.pdbx_seq_one_letter_code
_entity_poly.pdbx_strand_id
1 'polypeptide(L)'
;MTEQRSTAVLPAPDRIVDPGLPYRQRTLVLQAPHALLTPAGADTVPRPRLRSPLRPALAVLLKGSIPVAIGALLLYGLDRAAAPSSSRHPFALEALAQDLAQKAVPYVHAGLMVLAVLVGVIALLAALECASDNRWLKALADAHGHYVLVDELTDDARDLLHRAHRAQHVILESRVHREDLIDRTANEHMLPAQLWEIALSLALYSKLCRQEPDHPQGAALIRVLHDRRRALETSLRGITSRVRALEDYAQQSAEADARYAELEQIQYLSDRSDQVLDLVARTAGDEHAVEEVTGMAAQAESVTDAFGKALREAQEAGRAALP
;
A
#
# COMPACT_ATOMS: atom_id res chain seq x y z
N MET A 1 -13.71 23.49 25.49
CA MET A 1 -12.44 23.41 24.75
C MET A 1 -12.73 22.71 23.43
N THR A 2 -12.95 23.47 22.39
CA THR A 2 -13.23 23.00 21.03
C THR A 2 -11.92 22.53 20.41
N GLU A 3 -11.72 21.23 20.40
CA GLU A 3 -10.64 20.60 19.67
C GLU A 3 -10.93 20.77 18.17
N GLN A 4 -10.33 21.76 17.55
CA GLN A 4 -10.26 21.90 16.10
C GLN A 4 -9.57 20.62 15.57
N ARG A 5 -10.37 19.63 15.13
CA ARG A 5 -9.85 18.53 14.33
C ARG A 5 -9.20 19.17 13.09
N SER A 6 -7.90 19.28 13.15
CA SER A 6 -7.06 19.54 11.99
C SER A 6 -7.49 18.54 10.93
N THR A 7 -8.11 19.02 9.86
CA THR A 7 -8.32 18.26 8.64
C THR A 7 -6.93 17.92 8.11
N ALA A 8 -6.37 16.82 8.57
CA ALA A 8 -5.17 16.26 8.00
C ALA A 8 -5.45 16.07 6.51
N VAL A 9 -4.80 16.89 5.69
CA VAL A 9 -4.86 16.74 4.23
C VAL A 9 -4.33 15.34 3.95
N LEU A 10 -5.24 14.43 3.57
CA LEU A 10 -4.84 13.09 3.16
C LEU A 10 -3.78 13.23 2.07
N PRO A 11 -2.64 12.55 2.20
CA PRO A 11 -1.70 12.49 1.09
C PRO A 11 -2.43 11.89 -0.11
N ALA A 12 -2.37 12.59 -1.24
CA ALA A 12 -2.91 12.10 -2.48
C ALA A 12 -2.29 10.72 -2.78
N PRO A 13 -3.09 9.70 -3.12
CA PRO A 13 -2.54 8.41 -3.48
C PRO A 13 -1.69 8.59 -4.75
N ASP A 14 -0.48 8.04 -4.75
CA ASP A 14 0.38 8.02 -5.93
C ASP A 14 -0.07 6.95 -6.95
N ARG A 15 -0.85 5.97 -6.48
CA ARG A 15 -1.38 4.86 -7.29
C ARG A 15 -2.70 4.31 -6.75
N ILE A 16 -3.54 3.82 -7.64
CA ILE A 16 -4.74 3.05 -7.31
C ILE A 16 -4.52 1.61 -7.77
N VAL A 17 -4.84 0.65 -6.91
CA VAL A 17 -4.65 -0.79 -7.16
C VAL A 17 -6.00 -1.49 -7.20
N ASP A 18 -6.16 -2.42 -8.14
CA ASP A 18 -7.34 -3.25 -8.30
C ASP A 18 -7.66 -4.02 -7.00
N PRO A 19 -8.85 -3.83 -6.40
CA PRO A 19 -9.26 -4.57 -5.21
C PRO A 19 -9.41 -6.07 -5.45
N GLY A 20 -9.61 -6.51 -6.70
CA GLY A 20 -9.69 -7.93 -7.09
C GLY A 20 -8.36 -8.66 -7.07
N LEU A 21 -7.23 -7.96 -6.95
CA LEU A 21 -5.92 -8.59 -6.83
C LEU A 21 -5.77 -9.36 -5.51
N PRO A 22 -5.10 -10.54 -5.53
CA PRO A 22 -4.73 -11.25 -4.32
C PRO A 22 -3.95 -10.34 -3.37
N TYR A 23 -4.22 -10.44 -2.07
CA TYR A 23 -3.62 -9.58 -1.04
C TYR A 23 -2.09 -9.44 -1.17
N ARG A 24 -1.38 -10.55 -1.44
CA ARG A 24 0.09 -10.54 -1.60
C ARG A 24 0.55 -9.69 -2.78
N GLN A 25 -0.14 -9.77 -3.92
CA GLN A 25 0.20 -8.98 -5.11
C GLN A 25 -0.13 -7.51 -4.90
N ARG A 26 -1.28 -7.22 -4.28
CA ARG A 26 -1.68 -5.87 -3.92
C ARG A 26 -0.65 -5.19 -3.01
N THR A 27 -0.20 -5.88 -1.97
CA THR A 27 0.83 -5.36 -1.05
C THR A 27 2.15 -5.11 -1.77
N LEU A 28 2.56 -6.01 -2.68
CA LEU A 28 3.77 -5.84 -3.50
C LEU A 28 3.69 -4.61 -4.40
N VAL A 29 2.55 -4.39 -5.07
CA VAL A 29 2.35 -3.20 -5.92
C VAL A 29 2.37 -1.92 -5.09
N LEU A 30 1.74 -1.91 -3.90
CA LEU A 30 1.73 -0.76 -3.00
C LEU A 30 3.12 -0.40 -2.45
N GLN A 31 3.98 -1.40 -2.21
CA GLN A 31 5.34 -1.21 -1.70
C GLN A 31 6.38 -1.01 -2.80
N ALA A 32 6.03 -1.25 -4.07
CA ALA A 32 6.95 -1.14 -5.17
C ALA A 32 7.44 0.31 -5.36
N PRO A 33 8.77 0.55 -5.56
CA PRO A 33 9.26 1.86 -5.96
C PRO A 33 8.60 2.31 -7.27
N HIS A 34 8.23 3.58 -7.36
CA HIS A 34 7.56 4.16 -8.54
C HIS A 34 8.32 3.89 -9.85
N ALA A 35 9.65 3.91 -9.80
CA ALA A 35 10.52 3.66 -10.96
C ALA A 35 10.43 2.23 -11.55
N LEU A 36 9.85 1.28 -10.84
CA LEU A 36 9.69 -0.11 -11.28
C LEU A 36 8.26 -0.41 -11.78
N LEU A 37 7.34 0.53 -11.58
CA LEU A 37 5.98 0.40 -12.07
C LEU A 37 5.92 0.90 -13.53
N THR A 38 5.33 0.10 -14.39
CA THR A 38 5.12 0.46 -15.79
C THR A 38 3.77 1.10 -15.97
N PRO A 39 3.68 2.19 -16.75
CA PRO A 39 2.42 2.82 -17.10
C PRO A 39 1.37 1.82 -17.59
N ALA A 40 0.12 1.97 -17.12
CA ALA A 40 -1.01 1.16 -17.62
C ALA A 40 -1.25 1.37 -19.13
N GLY A 41 -0.77 2.49 -19.67
CA GLY A 41 -0.83 2.85 -21.10
C GLY A 41 0.34 2.37 -21.94
N ALA A 42 1.37 1.73 -21.36
CA ALA A 42 2.52 1.27 -22.13
C ALA A 42 2.16 0.05 -22.99
N ASP A 43 2.39 0.15 -24.30
CA ASP A 43 2.09 -0.93 -25.24
C ASP A 43 3.01 -2.16 -25.08
N THR A 44 4.08 -2.03 -24.32
CA THR A 44 5.02 -3.11 -24.05
C THR A 44 5.22 -3.27 -22.56
N VAL A 45 4.75 -4.38 -22.02
CA VAL A 45 5.14 -4.82 -20.68
C VAL A 45 6.66 -5.06 -20.71
N PRO A 46 7.49 -4.31 -19.99
CA PRO A 46 8.91 -4.61 -19.92
C PRO A 46 9.04 -6.00 -19.33
N ARG A 47 9.42 -6.95 -20.16
CA ARG A 47 9.72 -8.30 -19.68
C ARG A 47 10.84 -8.15 -18.66
N PRO A 48 10.63 -8.53 -17.39
CA PRO A 48 11.68 -8.44 -16.41
C PRO A 48 12.87 -9.24 -16.92
N ARG A 49 14.03 -8.59 -17.08
CA ARG A 49 15.27 -9.30 -17.39
C ARG A 49 15.63 -10.11 -16.15
N LEU A 50 15.09 -11.32 -16.07
CA LEU A 50 15.38 -12.25 -14.99
C LEU A 50 16.88 -12.48 -14.94
N ARG A 51 17.51 -12.06 -13.87
CA ARG A 51 18.94 -12.32 -13.65
C ARG A 51 19.08 -13.79 -13.28
N SER A 52 19.93 -14.50 -13.99
CA SER A 52 20.25 -15.89 -13.63
C SER A 52 20.80 -15.92 -12.20
N PRO A 53 20.16 -16.64 -11.25
CA PRO A 53 20.64 -16.73 -9.87
C PRO A 53 22.02 -17.40 -9.77
N LEU A 54 22.41 -18.13 -10.82
CA LEU A 54 23.71 -18.78 -10.92
C LEU A 54 24.87 -17.79 -11.13
N ARG A 55 24.63 -16.65 -11.78
CA ARG A 55 25.70 -15.67 -12.07
C ARG A 55 26.32 -15.06 -10.81
N PRO A 56 25.55 -14.49 -9.84
CA PRO A 56 26.14 -13.94 -8.63
C PRO A 56 26.76 -15.04 -7.75
N ALA A 57 26.12 -16.21 -7.64
CA ALA A 57 26.67 -17.34 -6.91
C ALA A 57 28.00 -17.84 -7.52
N LEU A 58 28.04 -17.96 -8.84
CA LEU A 58 29.25 -18.36 -9.55
C LEU A 58 30.37 -17.32 -9.40
N ALA A 59 30.05 -16.04 -9.44
CA ALA A 59 31.03 -14.97 -9.22
C ALA A 59 31.62 -14.99 -7.80
N VAL A 60 30.80 -15.27 -6.79
CA VAL A 60 31.26 -15.43 -5.39
C VAL A 60 32.12 -16.67 -5.25
N LEU A 61 31.68 -17.80 -5.84
CA LEU A 61 32.48 -19.05 -5.82
C LEU A 61 33.78 -18.90 -6.52
N LEU A 62 33.84 -18.27 -7.72
CA LEU A 62 35.09 -18.03 -8.45
C LEU A 62 36.06 -17.12 -7.68
N LYS A 63 35.55 -16.01 -7.11
CA LYS A 63 36.40 -15.12 -6.30
C LYS A 63 36.84 -15.75 -4.99
N GLY A 64 35.96 -16.52 -4.33
CA GLY A 64 36.23 -17.23 -3.08
C GLY A 64 37.10 -18.47 -3.26
N SER A 65 37.16 -19.10 -4.46
CA SER A 65 38.00 -20.24 -4.74
C SER A 65 39.51 -19.91 -4.79
N ILE A 66 39.88 -18.67 -5.12
CA ILE A 66 41.27 -18.23 -5.19
C ILE A 66 41.98 -18.38 -3.84
N PRO A 67 41.50 -17.80 -2.73
CA PRO A 67 42.16 -17.96 -1.43
C PRO A 67 42.13 -19.41 -0.92
N VAL A 68 41.09 -20.17 -1.25
CA VAL A 68 41.01 -21.61 -0.93
C VAL A 68 42.07 -22.40 -1.69
N ALA A 69 42.26 -22.11 -2.98
CA ALA A 69 43.30 -22.76 -3.80
C ALA A 69 44.70 -22.41 -3.32
N ILE A 70 44.97 -21.16 -2.96
CA ILE A 70 46.23 -20.73 -2.37
C ILE A 70 46.50 -21.45 -1.04
N GLY A 71 45.46 -21.53 -0.17
CA GLY A 71 45.57 -22.25 1.09
C GLY A 71 45.81 -23.75 0.92
N ALA A 72 45.19 -24.38 -0.07
CA ALA A 72 45.44 -25.79 -0.43
C ALA A 72 46.86 -26.01 -0.96
N LEU A 73 47.38 -25.07 -1.77
CA LEU A 73 48.75 -25.13 -2.27
C LEU A 73 49.80 -24.99 -1.14
N LEU A 74 49.54 -24.07 -0.20
CA LEU A 74 50.37 -23.91 0.99
C LEU A 74 50.33 -25.15 1.89
N LEU A 75 49.16 -25.77 2.07
CA LEU A 75 49.04 -27.05 2.79
C LEU A 75 49.81 -28.15 2.11
N TYR A 76 49.73 -28.28 0.78
CA TYR A 76 50.50 -29.27 0.03
C TYR A 76 52.02 -29.03 0.18
N GLY A 77 52.45 -27.77 0.16
CA GLY A 77 53.84 -27.40 0.43
C GLY A 77 54.30 -27.76 1.85
N LEU A 78 53.47 -27.47 2.86
CA LEU A 78 53.72 -27.80 4.27
C LEU A 78 53.76 -29.33 4.51
N ASP A 79 52.85 -30.08 3.92
CA ASP A 79 52.78 -31.54 4.04
C ASP A 79 54.02 -32.20 3.38
N ARG A 80 54.44 -31.65 2.25
CA ARG A 80 55.66 -32.12 1.59
C ARG A 80 56.93 -31.76 2.35
N ALA A 81 56.94 -30.61 3.05
CA ALA A 81 58.06 -30.21 3.91
C ALA A 81 58.10 -31.01 5.23
N ALA A 82 56.94 -31.47 5.70
CA ALA A 82 56.83 -32.32 6.87
C ALA A 82 57.14 -33.81 6.59
N ALA A 83 57.27 -34.20 5.32
CA ALA A 83 57.61 -35.56 4.93
C ALA A 83 59.05 -35.92 5.48
N PRO A 84 59.21 -37.10 6.08
CA PRO A 84 60.51 -37.50 6.70
C PRO A 84 61.62 -37.50 5.67
N SER A 85 62.60 -36.62 5.86
CA SER A 85 63.79 -36.62 5.06
C SER A 85 64.65 -37.86 5.39
N SER A 86 65.12 -38.58 4.39
CA SER A 86 65.90 -39.81 4.53
C SER A 86 67.35 -39.53 5.01
N SER A 87 67.70 -38.32 5.42
CA SER A 87 68.98 -37.95 5.96
C SER A 87 69.18 -38.42 7.41
N ARG A 88 70.27 -39.15 7.66
CA ARG A 88 70.58 -39.78 8.95
C ARG A 88 70.89 -38.83 10.11
N HIS A 89 71.05 -37.51 9.85
CA HIS A 89 71.31 -36.48 10.86
C HIS A 89 70.64 -35.17 10.41
N PRO A 90 69.36 -34.95 10.82
CA PRO A 90 68.78 -33.64 10.57
C PRO A 90 69.40 -32.56 11.44
N PHE A 91 69.70 -31.40 10.84
CA PHE A 91 70.14 -30.25 11.63
C PHE A 91 68.99 -29.87 12.59
N ALA A 92 69.34 -29.38 13.79
CA ALA A 92 68.39 -29.05 14.84
C ALA A 92 67.24 -28.06 14.35
N LEU A 93 67.56 -27.21 13.40
CA LEU A 93 66.64 -26.30 12.74
C LEU A 93 65.61 -27.03 11.83
N GLU A 94 66.01 -28.10 11.14
CA GLU A 94 65.12 -28.91 10.32
C GLU A 94 64.10 -29.72 11.17
N ALA A 95 64.58 -30.27 12.30
CA ALA A 95 63.72 -30.99 13.24
C ALA A 95 62.66 -30.06 13.87
N LEU A 96 63.06 -28.84 14.22
CA LEU A 96 62.14 -27.83 14.77
C LEU A 96 61.11 -27.35 13.72
N ALA A 97 61.56 -27.17 12.47
CA ALA A 97 60.65 -26.80 11.36
C ALA A 97 59.63 -27.91 11.03
N GLN A 98 60.05 -29.18 11.11
CA GLN A 98 59.16 -30.33 10.91
C GLN A 98 58.12 -30.46 12.04
N ASP A 99 58.50 -30.28 13.31
CA ASP A 99 57.59 -30.33 14.46
C ASP A 99 56.52 -29.19 14.39
N LEU A 100 56.99 -27.97 14.02
CA LEU A 100 56.07 -26.82 13.81
C LEU A 100 55.12 -27.04 12.63
N ALA A 101 55.64 -27.56 11.51
CA ALA A 101 54.81 -27.85 10.35
C ALA A 101 53.73 -28.93 10.67
N GLN A 102 54.13 -29.99 11.37
CA GLN A 102 53.25 -31.07 11.73
C GLN A 102 52.14 -30.63 12.70
N LYS A 103 52.43 -29.70 13.61
CA LYS A 103 51.44 -29.10 14.52
C LYS A 103 50.53 -28.07 13.82
N ALA A 104 51.01 -27.35 12.80
CA ALA A 104 50.29 -26.34 12.07
C ALA A 104 49.27 -26.93 11.06
N VAL A 105 49.54 -28.07 10.46
CA VAL A 105 48.70 -28.73 9.44
C VAL A 105 47.24 -28.86 9.85
N PRO A 106 46.85 -29.38 11.05
CA PRO A 106 45.45 -29.51 11.44
C PRO A 106 44.72 -28.15 11.56
N TYR A 107 45.39 -27.12 12.06
CA TYR A 107 44.81 -25.78 12.20
C TYR A 107 44.56 -25.11 10.85
N VAL A 108 45.50 -25.28 9.91
CA VAL A 108 45.34 -24.75 8.55
C VAL A 108 44.23 -25.50 7.81
N HIS A 109 44.09 -26.82 7.95
CA HIS A 109 42.96 -27.58 7.41
C HIS A 109 41.63 -27.10 7.99
N ALA A 110 41.55 -26.94 9.31
CA ALA A 110 40.35 -26.43 9.96
C ALA A 110 39.98 -25.01 9.46
N GLY A 111 40.97 -24.12 9.35
CA GLY A 111 40.77 -22.78 8.81
C GLY A 111 40.29 -22.78 7.35
N LEU A 112 40.82 -23.66 6.52
CA LEU A 112 40.41 -23.79 5.12
C LEU A 112 38.99 -24.33 4.99
N MET A 113 38.59 -25.28 5.84
CA MET A 113 37.26 -25.81 5.88
C MET A 113 36.24 -24.72 6.30
N VAL A 114 36.59 -23.95 7.33
CA VAL A 114 35.76 -22.81 7.77
C VAL A 114 35.57 -21.77 6.65
N LEU A 115 36.67 -21.43 5.95
CA LEU A 115 36.66 -20.51 4.83
C LEU A 115 35.78 -21.03 3.66
N ALA A 116 35.93 -22.31 3.33
CA ALA A 116 35.11 -22.93 2.27
C ALA A 116 33.63 -22.93 2.60
N VAL A 117 33.26 -23.23 3.85
CA VAL A 117 31.87 -23.15 4.33
C VAL A 117 31.37 -21.72 4.26
N LEU A 118 32.13 -20.73 4.70
CA LEU A 118 31.76 -19.32 4.67
C LEU A 118 31.49 -18.84 3.24
N VAL A 119 32.35 -19.16 2.30
CA VAL A 119 32.19 -18.85 0.87
C VAL A 119 30.92 -19.51 0.30
N GLY A 120 30.64 -20.75 0.69
CA GLY A 120 29.44 -21.48 0.31
C GLY A 120 28.18 -20.80 0.83
N VAL A 121 28.17 -20.37 2.09
CA VAL A 121 27.05 -19.65 2.71
C VAL A 121 26.80 -18.31 2.01
N ILE A 122 27.86 -17.53 1.75
CA ILE A 122 27.74 -16.24 1.05
C ILE A 122 27.20 -16.44 -0.39
N ALA A 123 27.66 -17.46 -1.09
CA ALA A 123 27.17 -17.79 -2.43
C ALA A 123 25.68 -18.20 -2.42
N LEU A 124 25.28 -18.97 -1.40
CA LEU A 124 23.87 -19.35 -1.20
C LEU A 124 22.99 -18.12 -0.91
N LEU A 125 23.43 -17.24 -0.03
CA LEU A 125 22.69 -16.00 0.28
C LEU A 125 22.55 -15.12 -0.96
N ALA A 126 23.59 -14.93 -1.74
CA ALA A 126 23.55 -14.17 -2.99
C ALA A 126 22.60 -14.80 -4.04
N ALA A 127 22.52 -16.13 -4.09
CA ALA A 127 21.58 -16.83 -4.95
C ALA A 127 20.14 -16.67 -4.49
N LEU A 128 19.88 -16.71 -3.17
CA LEU A 128 18.57 -16.52 -2.57
C LEU A 128 18.06 -15.10 -2.76
N GLU A 129 18.89 -14.08 -2.59
CA GLU A 129 18.55 -12.68 -2.88
C GLU A 129 18.13 -12.49 -4.35
N CYS A 130 18.95 -12.99 -5.28
CA CYS A 130 18.63 -12.90 -6.70
C CYS A 130 17.34 -13.67 -7.08
N ALA A 131 17.07 -14.80 -6.43
CA ALA A 131 15.85 -15.57 -6.64
C ALA A 131 14.62 -14.84 -6.05
N SER A 132 14.78 -14.12 -4.95
CA SER A 132 13.76 -13.28 -4.33
C SER A 132 13.40 -12.11 -5.24
N ASP A 133 14.40 -11.37 -5.73
CA ASP A 133 14.22 -10.26 -6.67
C ASP A 133 13.52 -10.69 -7.96
N ASN A 134 13.88 -11.85 -8.50
CA ASN A 134 13.23 -12.39 -9.70
C ASN A 134 11.76 -12.73 -9.48
N ARG A 135 11.41 -13.30 -8.31
CA ARG A 135 10.01 -13.60 -7.96
C ARG A 135 9.19 -12.33 -7.81
N TRP A 136 9.77 -11.33 -7.17
CA TRP A 136 9.15 -10.03 -6.97
C TRP A 136 8.91 -9.28 -8.28
N LEU A 137 9.92 -9.23 -9.18
CA LEU A 137 9.79 -8.63 -10.51
C LEU A 137 8.77 -9.37 -11.37
N LYS A 138 8.69 -10.71 -11.27
CA LYS A 138 7.68 -11.48 -11.97
C LYS A 138 6.28 -11.18 -11.45
N ALA A 139 6.08 -11.14 -10.13
CA ALA A 139 4.80 -10.79 -9.53
C ALA A 139 4.36 -9.38 -9.89
N LEU A 140 5.30 -8.43 -10.03
CA LEU A 140 5.02 -7.06 -10.46
C LEU A 140 4.63 -7.01 -11.96
N ALA A 141 5.27 -7.82 -12.79
CA ALA A 141 4.91 -7.93 -14.21
C ALA A 141 3.54 -8.60 -14.39
N ASP A 142 3.21 -9.60 -13.57
CA ASP A 142 1.90 -10.26 -13.58
C ASP A 142 0.78 -9.32 -13.08
N ALA A 143 1.12 -8.33 -12.23
CA ALA A 143 0.19 -7.31 -11.76
C ALA A 143 0.02 -6.13 -12.74
N HIS A 144 0.72 -6.14 -13.89
CA HIS A 144 0.57 -5.10 -14.90
C HIS A 144 -0.88 -5.01 -15.41
N GLY A 145 -1.41 -3.79 -15.51
CA GLY A 145 -2.81 -3.56 -15.87
C GLY A 145 -3.79 -3.59 -14.68
N HIS A 146 -3.34 -4.00 -13.49
CA HIS A 146 -4.14 -3.99 -12.26
C HIS A 146 -3.76 -2.85 -11.29
N TYR A 147 -3.10 -1.83 -11.79
CA TYR A 147 -2.85 -0.57 -11.07
C TYR A 147 -2.85 0.61 -12.04
N VAL A 148 -3.21 1.77 -11.54
CA VAL A 148 -3.19 3.04 -12.26
C VAL A 148 -2.26 3.99 -11.52
N LEU A 149 -1.29 4.58 -12.22
CA LEU A 149 -0.40 5.61 -11.69
C LEU A 149 -1.06 6.98 -11.86
N VAL A 150 -1.15 7.75 -10.78
CA VAL A 150 -1.82 9.05 -10.79
C VAL A 150 -1.08 10.07 -11.65
N ASP A 151 0.25 9.97 -11.74
CA ASP A 151 1.08 10.85 -12.57
C ASP A 151 0.81 10.70 -14.09
N GLU A 152 0.19 9.60 -14.49
CA GLU A 152 -0.18 9.36 -15.90
C GLU A 152 -1.49 10.00 -16.29
N LEU A 153 -2.25 10.49 -15.35
CA LEU A 153 -3.53 11.13 -15.63
C LEU A 153 -3.31 12.57 -16.12
N THR A 154 -4.24 13.04 -16.95
CA THR A 154 -4.37 14.49 -17.21
C THR A 154 -4.74 15.21 -15.93
N ASP A 155 -4.48 16.52 -15.84
CA ASP A 155 -4.74 17.28 -14.62
C ASP A 155 -6.20 17.21 -14.19
N ASP A 156 -7.14 17.36 -15.12
CA ASP A 156 -8.59 17.22 -14.86
C ASP A 156 -8.96 15.81 -14.33
N ALA A 157 -8.35 14.78 -14.92
CA ALA A 157 -8.59 13.39 -14.49
C ALA A 157 -7.99 13.12 -13.12
N ARG A 158 -6.84 13.70 -12.83
CA ARG A 158 -6.19 13.59 -11.51
C ARG A 158 -7.03 14.23 -10.44
N ASP A 159 -7.56 15.43 -10.68
CA ASP A 159 -8.44 16.13 -9.74
C ASP A 159 -9.70 15.34 -9.44
N LEU A 160 -10.34 14.76 -10.47
CA LEU A 160 -11.51 13.89 -10.30
C LEU A 160 -11.19 12.65 -9.47
N LEU A 161 -10.05 12.01 -9.71
CA LEU A 161 -9.61 10.84 -8.93
C LEU A 161 -9.35 11.20 -7.47
N HIS A 162 -8.72 12.33 -7.19
CA HIS A 162 -8.50 12.81 -5.83
C HIS A 162 -9.81 13.12 -5.10
N ARG A 163 -10.81 13.66 -5.80
CA ARG A 163 -12.14 13.91 -5.24
C ARG A 163 -12.83 12.59 -4.90
N ALA A 164 -12.83 11.61 -5.80
CA ALA A 164 -13.39 10.29 -5.56
C ALA A 164 -12.72 9.57 -4.38
N HIS A 165 -11.39 9.62 -4.30
CA HIS A 165 -10.62 9.02 -3.20
C HIS A 165 -10.93 9.69 -1.85
N ARG A 166 -11.05 11.02 -1.80
CA ARG A 166 -11.45 11.74 -0.59
C ARG A 166 -12.86 11.37 -0.14
N ALA A 167 -13.81 11.30 -1.09
CA ALA A 167 -15.17 10.89 -0.79
C ALA A 167 -15.22 9.47 -0.18
N GLN A 168 -14.53 8.52 -0.80
CA GLN A 168 -14.39 7.17 -0.25
C GLN A 168 -13.84 7.16 1.17
N HIS A 169 -12.78 7.92 1.41
CA HIS A 169 -12.16 7.98 2.74
C HIS A 169 -13.11 8.54 3.79
N VAL A 170 -13.84 9.62 3.48
CA VAL A 170 -14.83 10.21 4.40
C VAL A 170 -15.89 9.18 4.79
N ILE A 171 -16.40 8.40 3.84
CA ILE A 171 -17.41 7.36 4.12
C ILE A 171 -16.84 6.27 5.02
N LEU A 172 -15.66 5.72 4.68
CA LEU A 172 -15.06 4.60 5.42
C LEU A 172 -14.58 4.98 6.82
N GLU A 173 -14.20 6.26 7.03
CA GLU A 173 -13.77 6.78 8.33
C GLU A 173 -14.94 7.33 9.17
N SER A 174 -16.15 7.39 8.63
CA SER A 174 -17.32 7.89 9.35
C SER A 174 -17.66 6.97 10.54
N ARG A 175 -18.23 7.54 11.59
CA ARG A 175 -18.68 6.79 12.77
C ARG A 175 -19.88 5.92 12.43
N VAL A 176 -20.80 6.43 11.61
CA VAL A 176 -21.97 5.66 11.15
C VAL A 176 -21.57 4.42 10.37
N HIS A 177 -20.43 4.45 9.65
CA HIS A 177 -19.87 3.28 9.01
C HIS A 177 -19.25 2.31 10.04
N ARG A 178 -18.46 2.80 10.99
CA ARG A 178 -17.80 1.97 12.02
C ARG A 178 -18.78 1.29 12.96
N GLU A 179 -19.88 1.96 13.28
CA GLU A 179 -20.94 1.45 14.14
C GLU A 179 -22.01 0.62 13.38
N ASP A 180 -21.74 0.31 12.09
CA ASP A 180 -22.60 -0.50 11.21
C ASP A 180 -24.03 0.09 11.05
N LEU A 181 -24.15 1.40 11.14
CA LEU A 181 -25.43 2.12 10.95
C LEU A 181 -25.76 2.32 9.46
N ILE A 182 -24.73 2.31 8.61
CA ILE A 182 -24.84 2.20 7.15
C ILE A 182 -24.22 0.87 6.73
N ASP A 183 -24.57 0.35 5.54
CA ASP A 183 -24.14 -0.98 5.09
C ASP A 183 -22.60 -1.06 4.98
N ARG A 184 -21.98 -1.48 6.08
CA ARG A 184 -20.54 -1.59 6.20
C ARG A 184 -19.97 -2.58 5.21
N THR A 185 -20.60 -3.75 5.07
CA THR A 185 -20.11 -4.82 4.21
C THR A 185 -20.13 -4.40 2.75
N ALA A 186 -21.21 -3.79 2.29
CA ALA A 186 -21.30 -3.25 0.94
C ALA A 186 -20.24 -2.16 0.72
N ASN A 187 -20.08 -1.21 1.64
CA ASN A 187 -19.12 -0.12 1.53
C ASN A 187 -17.66 -0.62 1.45
N GLU A 188 -17.27 -1.57 2.30
CA GLU A 188 -15.90 -2.12 2.32
C GLU A 188 -15.54 -2.83 1.00
N HIS A 189 -16.50 -3.39 0.28
CA HIS A 189 -16.26 -4.09 -0.98
C HIS A 189 -16.52 -3.22 -2.21
N MET A 190 -17.61 -2.47 -2.23
CA MET A 190 -18.05 -1.75 -3.42
C MET A 190 -17.33 -0.42 -3.62
N LEU A 191 -17.02 0.33 -2.54
CA LEU A 191 -16.32 1.61 -2.68
C LEU A 191 -14.93 1.47 -3.29
N PRO A 192 -14.06 0.51 -2.87
CA PRO A 192 -12.79 0.30 -3.56
C PRO A 192 -12.96 -0.14 -5.02
N ALA A 193 -13.97 -0.96 -5.33
CA ALA A 193 -14.26 -1.37 -6.69
C ALA A 193 -14.71 -0.19 -7.57
N GLN A 194 -15.57 0.70 -7.05
CA GLN A 194 -15.99 1.91 -7.73
C GLN A 194 -14.83 2.89 -7.98
N LEU A 195 -13.95 3.08 -6.98
CA LEU A 195 -12.76 3.92 -7.16
C LEU A 195 -11.83 3.35 -8.23
N TRP A 196 -11.67 2.03 -8.27
CA TRP A 196 -10.88 1.34 -9.29
C TRP A 196 -11.47 1.55 -10.70
N GLU A 197 -12.78 1.37 -10.88
CA GLU A 197 -13.48 1.59 -12.15
C GLU A 197 -13.35 3.06 -12.64
N ILE A 198 -13.46 4.02 -11.71
CA ILE A 198 -13.23 5.44 -12.00
C ILE A 198 -11.78 5.64 -12.44
N ALA A 199 -10.80 5.09 -11.73
CA ALA A 199 -9.38 5.22 -12.05
C ALA A 199 -9.05 4.64 -13.44
N LEU A 200 -9.58 3.46 -13.78
CA LEU A 200 -9.43 2.85 -15.10
C LEU A 200 -10.02 3.73 -16.21
N SER A 201 -11.23 4.24 -15.98
CA SER A 201 -11.92 5.10 -16.95
C SER A 201 -11.13 6.39 -17.18
N LEU A 202 -10.58 7.00 -16.13
CA LEU A 202 -9.75 8.21 -16.20
C LEU A 202 -8.39 7.94 -16.85
N ALA A 203 -7.79 6.77 -16.61
CA ALA A 203 -6.55 6.35 -17.27
C ALA A 203 -6.75 6.18 -18.80
N LEU A 204 -7.86 5.52 -19.19
CA LEU A 204 -8.21 5.37 -20.60
C LEU A 204 -8.50 6.72 -21.25
N TYR A 205 -9.27 7.59 -20.59
CA TYR A 205 -9.53 8.96 -21.04
C TYR A 205 -8.21 9.72 -21.27
N SER A 206 -7.33 9.73 -20.29
CA SER A 206 -6.03 10.40 -20.35
C SER A 206 -5.13 9.87 -21.47
N LYS A 207 -5.14 8.54 -21.70
CA LYS A 207 -4.43 7.88 -22.79
C LYS A 207 -4.97 8.36 -24.14
N LEU A 208 -6.29 8.39 -24.30
CA LEU A 208 -6.95 8.82 -25.54
C LEU A 208 -6.73 10.29 -25.84
N CYS A 209 -6.72 11.17 -24.83
CA CYS A 209 -6.40 12.59 -25.00
C CYS A 209 -4.96 12.79 -25.50
N ARG A 210 -3.99 12.05 -24.96
CA ARG A 210 -2.57 12.14 -25.38
C ARG A 210 -2.31 11.60 -26.78
N GLN A 211 -3.18 10.77 -27.32
CA GLN A 211 -3.08 10.24 -28.67
C GLN A 211 -3.61 11.22 -29.76
N GLU A 212 -4.18 12.35 -29.37
CA GLU A 212 -4.62 13.35 -30.32
C GLU A 212 -3.42 14.06 -30.95
N PRO A 213 -3.41 14.25 -32.27
CA PRO A 213 -2.34 14.99 -32.94
C PRO A 213 -2.42 16.49 -32.60
N ASP A 214 -1.28 17.10 -32.27
CA ASP A 214 -1.19 18.52 -31.91
C ASP A 214 -1.55 19.45 -33.08
N HIS A 215 -1.23 19.03 -34.32
CA HIS A 215 -1.41 19.86 -35.54
C HIS A 215 -2.16 19.09 -36.64
N PRO A 216 -3.50 18.95 -36.54
CA PRO A 216 -4.27 18.24 -37.54
C PRO A 216 -4.32 19.05 -38.87
N GLN A 217 -3.97 18.39 -39.96
CA GLN A 217 -4.06 19.00 -41.31
C GLN A 217 -5.17 18.32 -42.10
N GLY A 218 -6.03 19.16 -42.74
CA GLY A 218 -7.12 18.70 -43.60
C GLY A 218 -8.50 18.69 -42.92
N ALA A 219 -9.51 19.21 -43.64
CA ALA A 219 -10.87 19.40 -43.12
C ALA A 219 -11.56 18.10 -42.70
N ALA A 220 -11.24 16.97 -43.31
CA ALA A 220 -11.80 15.67 -42.93
C ALA A 220 -11.26 15.20 -41.59
N LEU A 221 -9.95 15.34 -41.35
CA LEU A 221 -9.33 15.00 -40.08
C LEU A 221 -9.83 15.86 -38.92
N ILE A 222 -9.98 17.18 -39.16
CA ILE A 222 -10.52 18.10 -38.16
C ILE A 222 -11.94 17.71 -37.74
N ARG A 223 -12.81 17.30 -38.68
CA ARG A 223 -14.16 16.80 -38.34
C ARG A 223 -14.11 15.54 -37.45
N VAL A 224 -13.30 14.57 -37.83
CA VAL A 224 -13.15 13.32 -37.05
C VAL A 224 -12.63 13.63 -35.64
N LEU A 225 -11.66 14.50 -35.48
CA LEU A 225 -11.14 14.95 -34.19
C LEU A 225 -12.20 15.66 -33.35
N HIS A 226 -13.01 16.51 -33.99
CA HIS A 226 -14.10 17.18 -33.30
C HIS A 226 -15.15 16.18 -32.75
N ASP A 227 -15.53 15.18 -33.53
CA ASP A 227 -16.47 14.15 -33.09
C ASP A 227 -15.86 13.28 -31.98
N ARG A 228 -14.57 12.95 -32.07
CA ARG A 228 -13.82 12.23 -31.03
C ARG A 228 -13.78 13.02 -29.72
N ARG A 229 -13.45 14.34 -29.78
CA ARG A 229 -13.44 15.21 -28.59
C ARG A 229 -14.81 15.28 -27.91
N ARG A 230 -15.88 15.39 -28.69
CA ARG A 230 -17.25 15.38 -28.16
C ARG A 230 -17.56 14.06 -27.45
N ALA A 231 -17.11 12.93 -27.98
CA ALA A 231 -17.27 11.63 -27.34
C ALA A 231 -16.48 11.54 -26.01
N LEU A 232 -15.22 12.04 -25.99
CA LEU A 232 -14.39 12.12 -24.78
C LEU A 232 -15.00 13.03 -23.71
N GLU A 233 -15.51 14.21 -24.10
CA GLU A 233 -16.23 15.10 -23.18
C GLU A 233 -17.49 14.45 -22.59
N THR A 234 -18.20 13.67 -23.39
CA THR A 234 -19.39 12.95 -22.91
C THR A 234 -19.00 11.86 -21.92
N SER A 235 -17.90 11.14 -22.18
CA SER A 235 -17.35 10.14 -21.25
C SER A 235 -16.89 10.80 -19.94
N LEU A 236 -16.16 11.92 -20.02
CA LEU A 236 -15.72 12.65 -18.82
C LEU A 236 -16.89 13.15 -17.98
N ARG A 237 -17.95 13.64 -18.61
CA ARG A 237 -19.20 14.02 -17.91
C ARG A 237 -19.83 12.83 -17.16
N GLY A 238 -19.85 11.65 -17.76
CA GLY A 238 -20.32 10.42 -17.12
C GLY A 238 -19.49 10.06 -15.89
N ILE A 239 -18.15 10.12 -16.01
CA ILE A 239 -17.24 9.87 -14.88
C ILE A 239 -17.46 10.93 -13.78
N THR A 240 -17.56 12.21 -14.16
CA THR A 240 -17.80 13.31 -13.22
C THR A 240 -19.12 13.11 -12.45
N SER A 241 -20.17 12.61 -13.11
CA SER A 241 -21.46 12.31 -12.45
C SER A 241 -21.31 11.20 -11.39
N ARG A 242 -20.52 10.16 -11.69
CA ARG A 242 -20.22 9.09 -10.70
C ARG A 242 -19.44 9.62 -9.51
N VAL A 243 -18.43 10.48 -9.75
CA VAL A 243 -17.66 11.12 -8.67
C VAL A 243 -18.56 11.98 -7.79
N ARG A 244 -19.47 12.77 -8.38
CA ARG A 244 -20.44 13.57 -7.62
C ARG A 244 -21.35 12.71 -6.74
N ALA A 245 -21.86 11.60 -7.26
CA ALA A 245 -22.67 10.69 -6.46
C ALA A 245 -21.91 10.15 -5.22
N LEU A 246 -20.60 9.88 -5.36
CA LEU A 246 -19.76 9.50 -4.22
C LEU A 246 -19.55 10.66 -3.23
N GLU A 247 -19.38 11.89 -3.74
CA GLU A 247 -19.25 13.09 -2.90
C GLU A 247 -20.57 13.37 -2.12
N ASP A 248 -21.71 13.24 -2.79
CA ASP A 248 -23.02 13.40 -2.15
C ASP A 248 -23.21 12.35 -1.04
N TYR A 249 -22.83 11.11 -1.29
CA TYR A 249 -22.86 10.05 -0.26
C TYR A 249 -21.92 10.36 0.90
N ALA A 250 -20.71 10.84 0.63
CA ALA A 250 -19.75 11.23 1.66
C ALA A 250 -20.29 12.40 2.53
N GLN A 251 -20.92 13.39 1.91
CA GLN A 251 -21.52 14.51 2.61
C GLN A 251 -22.64 14.03 3.53
N GLN A 252 -23.55 13.19 3.05
CA GLN A 252 -24.66 12.68 3.86
C GLN A 252 -24.18 11.77 5.00
N SER A 253 -23.11 10.99 4.77
CA SER A 253 -22.48 10.21 5.83
C SER A 253 -21.87 11.12 6.92
N ALA A 254 -21.25 12.24 6.54
CA ALA A 254 -20.72 13.22 7.48
C ALA A 254 -21.81 13.96 8.26
N GLU A 255 -22.94 14.27 7.63
CA GLU A 255 -24.12 14.86 8.29
C GLU A 255 -24.72 13.88 9.30
N ALA A 256 -24.84 12.59 8.92
CA ALA A 256 -25.31 11.56 9.85
C ALA A 256 -24.35 11.39 11.05
N ASP A 257 -23.02 11.47 10.82
CA ASP A 257 -22.01 11.47 11.89
C ASP A 257 -22.20 12.62 12.88
N ALA A 258 -22.46 13.82 12.36
CA ALA A 258 -22.68 14.99 13.19
C ALA A 258 -23.93 14.83 14.08
N ARG A 259 -25.03 14.29 13.52
CA ARG A 259 -26.24 14.00 14.27
C ARG A 259 -26.08 12.88 15.27
N TYR A 260 -25.31 11.86 14.93
CA TYR A 260 -24.98 10.79 15.86
C TYR A 260 -24.18 11.31 17.08
N ALA A 261 -23.19 12.16 16.83
CA ALA A 261 -22.44 12.79 17.91
C ALA A 261 -23.30 13.67 18.82
N GLU A 262 -24.29 14.39 18.25
CA GLU A 262 -25.25 15.19 19.01
C GLU A 262 -26.14 14.29 19.87
N LEU A 263 -26.65 13.20 19.32
CA LEU A 263 -27.46 12.21 20.03
C LEU A 263 -26.70 11.61 21.23
N GLU A 264 -25.45 11.21 21.05
CA GLU A 264 -24.62 10.68 22.15
C GLU A 264 -24.46 11.69 23.30
N GLN A 265 -24.26 12.98 22.95
CA GLN A 265 -24.15 14.01 23.97
C GLN A 265 -25.44 14.18 24.76
N ILE A 266 -26.57 14.15 24.08
CA ILE A 266 -27.88 14.25 24.73
C ILE A 266 -28.14 13.03 25.61
N GLN A 267 -27.85 11.82 25.15
CA GLN A 267 -28.00 10.60 25.94
C GLN A 267 -27.11 10.68 27.21
N TYR A 268 -25.87 11.11 27.04
CA TYR A 268 -24.95 11.29 28.18
C TYR A 268 -25.49 12.28 29.23
N LEU A 269 -26.12 13.38 28.78
CA LEU A 269 -26.73 14.37 29.68
C LEU A 269 -28.04 13.83 30.29
N SER A 270 -28.83 13.10 29.51
CA SER A 270 -30.06 12.47 29.99
C SER A 270 -29.83 11.46 31.09
N ASP A 271 -28.83 10.58 30.91
CA ASP A 271 -28.45 9.58 31.93
C ASP A 271 -28.00 10.21 33.27
N ARG A 272 -27.58 11.48 33.23
CA ARG A 272 -27.22 12.24 34.43
C ARG A 272 -28.31 13.16 34.97
N SER A 273 -29.41 13.27 34.25
CA SER A 273 -30.55 14.11 34.68
C SER A 273 -31.13 13.64 36.00
N ASP A 274 -31.08 12.35 36.31
CA ASP A 274 -31.52 11.81 37.59
C ASP A 274 -30.73 12.40 38.77
N GLN A 275 -29.43 12.67 38.59
CA GLN A 275 -28.58 13.32 39.60
C GLN A 275 -28.96 14.80 39.77
N VAL A 276 -29.34 15.46 38.70
CA VAL A 276 -29.83 16.86 38.74
C VAL A 276 -31.19 16.92 39.41
N LEU A 277 -32.12 15.98 39.07
CA LEU A 277 -33.40 15.85 39.72
C LEU A 277 -33.30 15.57 41.20
N ASP A 278 -32.36 14.71 41.65
CA ASP A 278 -32.14 14.44 43.08
C ASP A 278 -31.58 15.71 43.80
N LEU A 279 -30.74 16.49 43.13
CA LEU A 279 -30.24 17.76 43.63
C LEU A 279 -31.39 18.77 43.75
N VAL A 280 -32.22 18.91 42.72
CA VAL A 280 -33.40 19.81 42.69
C VAL A 280 -34.38 19.40 43.79
N ALA A 281 -34.69 18.10 43.93
CA ALA A 281 -35.59 17.59 44.97
C ALA A 281 -35.06 17.89 46.39
N ARG A 282 -33.74 17.97 46.58
CA ARG A 282 -33.12 18.33 47.89
C ARG A 282 -33.09 19.83 48.14
N THR A 283 -33.03 20.64 47.09
CA THR A 283 -32.73 22.09 47.21
C THR A 283 -33.95 22.97 47.00
N ALA A 284 -35.01 22.51 46.32
CA ALA A 284 -36.11 23.37 45.97
C ALA A 284 -37.46 22.68 46.05
N GLY A 285 -38.42 23.39 46.68
CA GLY A 285 -39.84 23.20 46.45
C GLY A 285 -40.32 23.96 45.21
N ASP A 286 -39.55 24.00 44.12
CA ASP A 286 -39.78 24.93 43.02
C ASP A 286 -40.31 24.19 41.77
N GLU A 287 -41.58 24.49 41.38
CA GLU A 287 -42.30 23.91 40.22
C GLU A 287 -41.57 24.20 38.87
N HIS A 288 -40.75 25.25 38.79
CA HIS A 288 -40.04 25.61 37.54
C HIS A 288 -38.94 24.64 37.13
N ALA A 289 -38.32 23.95 38.05
CA ALA A 289 -37.25 22.99 37.74
C ALA A 289 -37.74 21.70 37.08
N VAL A 290 -38.99 21.32 37.32
CA VAL A 290 -39.63 20.15 36.64
C VAL A 290 -39.98 20.46 35.18
N GLU A 291 -40.32 21.71 34.87
CA GLU A 291 -40.65 22.14 33.52
C GLU A 291 -39.40 22.19 32.62
N GLU A 292 -38.25 22.55 33.16
CA GLU A 292 -36.99 22.64 32.45
C GLU A 292 -36.42 21.24 32.09
N VAL A 293 -36.63 20.24 32.97
CA VAL A 293 -36.21 18.83 32.73
C VAL A 293 -37.13 18.14 31.71
N THR A 294 -38.42 18.44 31.73
CA THR A 294 -39.35 17.92 30.69
C THR A 294 -39.06 18.54 29.31
N GLY A 295 -38.58 19.77 29.24
CA GLY A 295 -38.09 20.40 28.01
C GLY A 295 -36.88 19.70 27.40
N MET A 296 -35.95 19.21 28.23
CA MET A 296 -34.77 18.44 27.75
C MET A 296 -35.18 17.10 27.11
N ALA A 297 -36.20 16.41 27.65
CA ALA A 297 -36.69 15.16 27.06
C ALA A 297 -37.29 15.37 25.66
N ALA A 298 -38.08 16.45 25.48
CA ALA A 298 -38.64 16.79 24.17
C ALA A 298 -37.56 17.17 23.15
N GLN A 299 -36.48 17.79 23.59
CA GLN A 299 -35.33 18.12 22.73
C GLN A 299 -34.57 16.87 22.31
N ALA A 300 -34.40 15.88 23.20
CA ALA A 300 -33.79 14.61 22.89
C ALA A 300 -34.59 13.82 21.83
N GLU A 301 -35.90 13.82 21.89
CA GLU A 301 -36.80 13.22 20.88
C GLU A 301 -36.61 13.87 19.50
N SER A 302 -36.59 15.21 19.45
CA SER A 302 -36.37 15.96 18.21
C SER A 302 -35.01 15.64 17.55
N VAL A 303 -33.95 15.46 18.34
CA VAL A 303 -32.60 15.11 17.81
C VAL A 303 -32.56 13.67 17.35
N THR A 304 -33.25 12.76 18.06
CA THR A 304 -33.39 11.36 17.63
C THR A 304 -34.08 11.25 16.26
N ASP A 305 -35.14 12.01 16.04
CA ASP A 305 -35.84 12.08 14.77
C ASP A 305 -34.96 12.67 13.64
N ALA A 306 -34.21 13.74 13.94
CA ALA A 306 -33.29 14.35 13.01
C ALA A 306 -32.15 13.39 12.62
N PHE A 307 -31.60 12.63 13.59
CA PHE A 307 -30.63 11.59 13.33
C PHE A 307 -31.20 10.48 12.45
N GLY A 308 -32.40 9.97 12.77
CA GLY A 308 -33.07 8.94 11.98
C GLY A 308 -33.32 9.38 10.53
N LYS A 309 -33.59 10.66 10.30
CA LYS A 309 -33.74 11.23 8.96
C LYS A 309 -32.39 11.28 8.23
N ALA A 310 -31.36 11.83 8.85
CA ALA A 310 -30.01 11.93 8.26
C ALA A 310 -29.43 10.54 7.92
N LEU A 311 -29.67 9.54 8.77
CA LEU A 311 -29.24 8.18 8.53
C LEU A 311 -29.94 7.55 7.31
N ARG A 312 -31.26 7.76 7.14
CA ARG A 312 -31.97 7.28 5.95
C ARG A 312 -31.45 7.94 4.69
N GLU A 313 -31.21 9.25 4.71
CA GLU A 313 -30.65 9.98 3.57
C GLU A 313 -29.25 9.45 3.18
N ALA A 314 -28.38 9.16 4.16
CA ALA A 314 -27.09 8.54 3.92
C ALA A 314 -27.19 7.13 3.31
N GLN A 315 -28.13 6.30 3.80
CA GLN A 315 -28.38 4.97 3.25
C GLN A 315 -28.93 5.01 1.81
N GLU A 316 -29.81 5.96 1.51
CA GLU A 316 -30.33 6.16 0.15
C GLU A 316 -29.25 6.63 -0.82
N ALA A 317 -28.39 7.55 -0.39
CA ALA A 317 -27.25 7.99 -1.18
C ALA A 317 -26.24 6.87 -1.43
N GLY A 318 -26.00 6.03 -0.42
CA GLY A 318 -25.17 4.85 -0.58
C GLY A 318 -25.72 3.89 -1.65
N ARG A 319 -27.01 3.63 -1.65
CA ARG A 319 -27.65 2.80 -2.69
C ARG A 319 -27.62 3.43 -4.08
N ALA A 320 -27.68 4.75 -4.18
CA ALA A 320 -27.58 5.47 -5.46
C ALA A 320 -26.15 5.54 -6.00
N ALA A 321 -25.16 5.59 -5.12
CA ALA A 321 -23.73 5.67 -5.48
C ALA A 321 -23.10 4.31 -5.78
N LEU A 322 -23.66 3.23 -5.20
CA LEU A 322 -23.13 1.86 -5.30
C LEU A 322 -24.15 1.01 -6.08
N PRO A 323 -23.89 0.65 -7.34
CA PRO A 323 -24.76 -0.15 -8.20
C PRO A 323 -24.93 -1.59 -7.71
#